data_f22ceeb1a70c133f6d8367532f4a82a5
#
_entry.id   f22ceeb1a70c133f6d8367532f4a82a5
#
_cell.length_a   1.000
_cell.length_b   1.000
_cell.length_c   1.000
_cell.angle_alpha   90.00
_cell.angle_beta   90.00
_cell.angle_gamma   90.00
#
_symmetry.space_group_name_H-M   'P 1'
#
loop_
_entity.id
_entity.type
_entity.pdbx_description
1 polymer ?
#
loop_
_entity_poly.entity_id
_entity_poly.type
_entity_poly.pdbx_seq_one_letter_code
_entity_poly.pdbx_strand_id
1 'polypeptide(L)'
;MWESLIIVSVILVFFFTRNENKKREEQERIEEENKKREEERVIREQERIEEERVLREKNKREEREKIEQERLKREKELEEKRKKKEFWFGLDGLDTEDELDKVFEKLGFETELTPPSNDEGIDHVLNGEIVVQTKNQQSKVSRPDLQRFWGSWKDSHKKGIFVSIHGFSNTCEEFVKDKPILLYDVDDVVRMMEGKKPEWKDSSNNESEGS
;
A
#
# COMPACT_ATOMS: atom_id res chain seq x y z
N MET A 1 33.74 44.22 90.32
CA MET A 1 32.93 44.91 89.23
C MET A 1 33.23 44.39 87.82
N TRP A 2 34.44 44.05 87.46
CA TRP A 2 34.80 43.54 86.09
C TRP A 2 34.39 42.14 85.79
N GLU A 3 34.38 41.23 86.79
CA GLU A 3 33.98 39.83 86.64
C GLU A 3 32.49 39.68 86.25
N SER A 4 31.64 40.55 86.86
CA SER A 4 30.22 40.56 86.54
C SER A 4 29.91 41.00 85.11
N LEU A 5 30.73 41.93 84.54
CA LEU A 5 30.59 42.38 83.13
C LEU A 5 31.02 41.30 82.12
N ILE A 6 32.08 40.57 82.47
CA ILE A 6 32.54 39.42 81.65
C ILE A 6 31.52 38.35 81.58
N ILE A 7 30.87 37.96 82.70
CA ILE A 7 29.83 36.92 82.76
C ILE A 7 28.62 37.35 81.93
N VAL A 8 28.19 38.62 82.04
CA VAL A 8 27.02 39.09 81.23
C VAL A 8 27.36 39.08 79.73
N SER A 9 28.58 39.50 79.34
CA SER A 9 28.97 39.47 77.94
C SER A 9 29.06 38.05 77.36
N VAL A 10 29.53 37.05 78.10
CA VAL A 10 29.57 35.65 77.72
C VAL A 10 28.16 35.08 77.57
N ILE A 11 27.27 35.43 78.49
CA ILE A 11 25.85 35.01 78.42
C ILE A 11 25.15 35.60 77.14
N LEU A 12 25.39 36.87 76.88
CA LEU A 12 24.85 37.56 75.69
C LEU A 12 25.39 36.95 74.39
N VAL A 13 26.67 36.65 74.31
CA VAL A 13 27.28 35.97 73.15
C VAL A 13 26.68 34.54 73.01
N PHE A 14 26.53 33.83 74.07
CA PHE A 14 25.94 32.50 74.06
C PHE A 14 24.45 32.51 73.55
N PHE A 15 23.67 33.48 74.07
CA PHE A 15 22.29 33.66 73.57
C PHE A 15 22.22 34.09 72.12
N PHE A 16 23.11 34.94 71.68
CA PHE A 16 23.22 35.44 70.31
C PHE A 16 23.59 34.29 69.36
N THR A 17 24.65 33.55 69.68
CA THR A 17 25.07 32.37 68.86
C THR A 17 24.02 31.29 68.83
N ARG A 18 23.34 31.04 69.95
CA ARG A 18 22.22 30.07 69.98
C ARG A 18 21.03 30.50 69.12
N ASN A 19 20.72 31.77 69.08
CA ASN A 19 19.64 32.30 68.25
C ASN A 19 20.02 32.29 66.77
N GLU A 20 21.25 32.58 66.43
CA GLU A 20 21.78 32.49 65.06
C GLU A 20 21.76 31.02 64.57
N ASN A 21 22.18 30.08 65.37
CA ASN A 21 22.12 28.64 65.04
C ASN A 21 20.67 28.18 64.79
N LYS A 22 19.72 28.57 65.64
CA LYS A 22 18.30 28.25 65.41
C LYS A 22 17.76 28.80 64.07
N LYS A 23 18.15 30.02 63.73
CA LYS A 23 17.74 30.60 62.44
C LYS A 23 18.34 29.87 61.24
N ARG A 24 19.61 29.41 61.37
CA ARG A 24 20.24 28.59 60.31
C ARG A 24 19.55 27.22 60.16
N GLU A 25 19.29 26.52 61.26
CA GLU A 25 18.55 25.25 61.23
C GLU A 25 17.15 25.41 60.60
N GLU A 26 16.49 26.50 60.88
CA GLU A 26 15.17 26.78 60.29
C GLU A 26 15.26 27.13 58.80
N GLN A 27 16.26 27.87 58.38
CA GLN A 27 16.52 28.15 56.95
C GLN A 27 16.89 26.88 56.20
N GLU A 28 17.72 25.99 56.74
CA GLU A 28 18.07 24.72 56.12
C GLU A 28 16.85 23.82 55.97
N ARG A 29 15.95 23.77 56.97
CA ARG A 29 14.70 23.03 56.88
C ARG A 29 13.77 23.55 55.79
N ILE A 30 13.63 24.89 55.66
CA ILE A 30 12.82 25.53 54.65
C ILE A 30 13.39 25.24 53.24
N GLU A 31 14.71 25.32 53.10
CA GLU A 31 15.38 25.02 51.86
C GLU A 31 15.22 23.55 51.44
N GLU A 32 15.36 22.63 52.38
CA GLU A 32 15.13 21.21 52.14
C GLU A 32 13.65 20.89 51.77
N GLU A 33 12.70 21.55 52.43
CA GLU A 33 11.29 21.42 52.09
C GLU A 33 10.97 21.99 50.71
N ASN A 34 11.53 23.14 50.38
CA ASN A 34 11.37 23.72 49.04
C ASN A 34 11.99 22.87 47.96
N LYS A 35 13.14 22.26 48.21
CA LYS A 35 13.78 21.32 47.27
C LYS A 35 12.91 20.09 47.05
N LYS A 36 12.34 19.49 48.10
CA LYS A 36 11.42 18.37 47.97
C LYS A 36 10.16 18.72 47.17
N ARG A 37 9.59 19.89 47.43
CA ARG A 37 8.41 20.38 46.67
C ARG A 37 8.72 20.57 45.18
N GLU A 38 9.92 21.07 44.86
CA GLU A 38 10.32 21.25 43.47
C GLU A 38 10.58 19.89 42.78
N GLU A 39 11.23 18.95 43.46
CA GLU A 39 11.42 17.58 42.96
C GLU A 39 10.07 16.90 42.69
N GLU A 40 9.08 17.01 43.60
CA GLU A 40 7.73 16.48 43.38
C GLU A 40 6.99 17.15 42.21
N ARG A 41 7.24 18.48 41.98
CA ARG A 41 6.67 19.17 40.82
C ARG A 41 7.25 18.66 39.52
N VAL A 42 8.56 18.46 39.46
CA VAL A 42 9.25 17.92 38.28
C VAL A 42 8.75 16.50 37.97
N ILE A 43 8.63 15.64 38.98
CA ILE A 43 8.11 14.28 38.78
C ILE A 43 6.69 14.31 38.22
N ARG A 44 5.79 15.09 38.80
CA ARG A 44 4.40 15.21 38.31
C ARG A 44 4.33 15.75 36.88
N GLU A 45 5.20 16.67 36.53
CA GLU A 45 5.27 17.21 35.17
C GLU A 45 5.79 16.16 34.17
N GLN A 46 6.79 15.36 34.58
CA GLN A 46 7.27 14.25 33.73
C GLN A 46 6.21 13.17 33.53
N GLU A 47 5.49 12.81 34.57
CA GLU A 47 4.35 11.85 34.47
C GLU A 47 3.28 12.37 33.51
N ARG A 48 2.91 13.64 33.62
CA ARG A 48 1.92 14.26 32.72
C ARG A 48 2.38 14.25 31.25
N ILE A 49 3.63 14.56 30.99
CA ILE A 49 4.21 14.54 29.62
C ILE A 49 4.18 13.10 29.06
N GLU A 50 4.54 12.12 29.87
CA GLU A 50 4.54 10.72 29.42
C GLU A 50 3.11 10.20 29.18
N GLU A 51 2.14 10.53 30.03
CA GLU A 51 0.72 10.21 29.80
C GLU A 51 0.20 10.83 28.48
N GLU A 52 0.53 12.08 28.23
CA GLU A 52 0.14 12.77 27.00
C GLU A 52 0.79 12.11 25.76
N ARG A 53 2.04 11.70 25.88
CA ARG A 53 2.76 10.98 24.82
C ARG A 53 2.10 9.64 24.51
N VAL A 54 1.80 8.85 25.54
CA VAL A 54 1.12 7.55 25.40
C VAL A 54 -0.25 7.74 24.74
N LEU A 55 -1.01 8.73 25.17
CA LEU A 55 -2.32 9.03 24.59
C LEU A 55 -2.21 9.44 23.10
N ARG A 56 -1.23 10.26 22.75
CA ARG A 56 -0.97 10.65 21.35
C ARG A 56 -0.60 9.45 20.48
N GLU A 57 0.23 8.55 20.99
CA GLU A 57 0.61 7.33 20.26
C GLU A 57 -0.59 6.41 20.06
N LYS A 58 -1.43 6.24 21.08
CA LYS A 58 -2.67 5.48 20.98
C LYS A 58 -3.61 6.06 19.91
N ASN A 59 -3.85 7.37 19.94
CA ASN A 59 -4.72 8.02 18.97
C ASN A 59 -4.19 7.88 17.53
N LYS A 60 -2.87 8.04 17.32
CA LYS A 60 -2.24 7.82 16.02
C LYS A 60 -2.39 6.39 15.52
N ARG A 61 -2.32 5.41 16.43
CA ARG A 61 -2.51 4.01 16.08
C ARG A 61 -3.95 3.73 15.66
N GLU A 62 -4.92 4.21 16.42
CA GLU A 62 -6.35 4.06 16.10
C GLU A 62 -6.71 4.73 14.75
N GLU A 63 -6.13 5.90 14.47
CA GLU A 63 -6.31 6.59 13.20
C GLU A 63 -5.75 5.77 12.02
N ARG A 64 -4.53 5.22 12.16
CA ARG A 64 -3.92 4.34 11.14
C ARG A 64 -4.77 3.08 10.90
N GLU A 65 -5.27 2.47 11.96
CA GLU A 65 -6.12 1.27 11.87
C GLU A 65 -7.43 1.60 11.12
N LYS A 66 -8.05 2.75 11.36
CA LYS A 66 -9.24 3.21 10.64
C LYS A 66 -8.98 3.44 9.15
N ILE A 67 -7.89 4.13 8.82
CA ILE A 67 -7.48 4.38 7.42
C ILE A 67 -7.27 3.06 6.69
N GLU A 68 -6.57 2.10 7.32
CA GLU A 68 -6.30 0.80 6.72
C GLU A 68 -7.59 -0.01 6.52
N GLN A 69 -8.51 0.00 7.48
CA GLN A 69 -9.81 -0.66 7.33
C GLN A 69 -10.63 -0.05 6.18
N GLU A 70 -10.62 1.28 6.04
CA GLU A 70 -11.33 1.95 4.96
C GLU A 70 -10.70 1.63 3.59
N ARG A 71 -9.36 1.57 3.52
CA ARG A 71 -8.65 1.15 2.30
C ARG A 71 -9.04 -0.26 1.89
N LEU A 72 -8.98 -1.22 2.82
CA LEU A 72 -9.37 -2.62 2.56
C LEU A 72 -10.84 -2.76 2.13
N LYS A 73 -11.72 -1.94 2.71
CA LYS A 73 -13.13 -1.93 2.31
C LYS A 73 -13.29 -1.43 0.86
N ARG A 74 -12.64 -0.34 0.50
CA ARG A 74 -12.67 0.21 -0.87
C ARG A 74 -12.09 -0.76 -1.89
N GLU A 75 -11.01 -1.45 -1.53
CA GLU A 75 -10.38 -2.46 -2.39
C GLU A 75 -11.34 -3.63 -2.67
N LYS A 76 -12.01 -4.15 -1.64
CA LYS A 76 -13.03 -5.19 -1.80
C LYS A 76 -14.22 -4.74 -2.66
N GLU A 77 -14.70 -3.52 -2.45
CA GLU A 77 -15.79 -2.95 -3.27
C GLU A 77 -15.39 -2.81 -4.74
N LEU A 78 -14.15 -2.41 -5.01
CA LEU A 78 -13.61 -2.31 -6.36
C LEU A 78 -13.45 -3.69 -7.00
N GLU A 79 -12.95 -4.67 -6.25
CA GLU A 79 -12.85 -6.06 -6.72
C GLU A 79 -14.20 -6.63 -7.13
N GLU A 80 -15.25 -6.38 -6.34
CA GLU A 80 -16.61 -6.79 -6.72
C GLU A 80 -17.17 -6.06 -7.95
N LYS A 81 -16.75 -4.80 -8.17
CA LYS A 81 -17.10 -4.07 -9.41
C LYS A 81 -16.42 -4.66 -10.63
N ARG A 82 -15.14 -5.03 -10.54
CA ARG A 82 -14.37 -5.64 -11.63
C ARG A 82 -14.97 -6.96 -12.14
N LYS A 83 -15.74 -7.66 -11.31
CA LYS A 83 -16.47 -8.87 -11.70
C LYS A 83 -17.70 -8.58 -12.58
N LYS A 84 -18.00 -7.32 -12.87
CA LYS A 84 -19.13 -6.90 -13.68
C LYS A 84 -18.65 -6.31 -14.99
N LYS A 85 -19.29 -6.68 -16.09
CA LYS A 85 -18.96 -6.18 -17.43
C LYS A 85 -19.07 -4.67 -17.55
N GLU A 86 -20.05 -4.07 -16.87
CA GLU A 86 -20.31 -2.64 -16.87
C GLU A 86 -19.09 -1.83 -16.40
N PHE A 87 -18.29 -2.39 -15.49
CA PHE A 87 -17.04 -1.78 -15.06
C PHE A 87 -16.07 -1.62 -16.24
N TRP A 88 -15.85 -2.70 -17.00
CA TRP A 88 -14.92 -2.73 -18.13
C TRP A 88 -15.37 -1.87 -19.31
N PHE A 89 -16.68 -1.83 -19.58
CA PHE A 89 -17.24 -0.95 -20.61
C PHE A 89 -17.12 0.54 -20.25
N GLY A 90 -16.99 0.88 -18.98
CA GLY A 90 -16.86 2.26 -18.49
C GLY A 90 -15.44 2.81 -18.48
N LEU A 91 -14.42 1.96 -18.70
CA LEU A 91 -13.01 2.36 -18.72
C LEU A 91 -12.62 2.92 -20.08
N ASP A 92 -11.61 3.78 -20.12
CA ASP A 92 -10.89 4.11 -21.36
C ASP A 92 -9.79 3.06 -21.67
N GLY A 93 -9.02 3.27 -22.75
CA GLY A 93 -8.01 2.32 -23.18
C GLY A 93 -6.90 2.13 -22.13
N LEU A 94 -6.33 3.23 -21.62
CA LEU A 94 -5.23 3.20 -20.65
C LEU A 94 -5.69 2.64 -19.30
N ASP A 95 -6.86 3.06 -18.81
CA ASP A 95 -7.43 2.53 -17.58
C ASP A 95 -7.70 1.02 -17.70
N THR A 96 -8.09 0.55 -18.90
CA THR A 96 -8.31 -0.89 -19.15
C THR A 96 -7.01 -1.67 -19.11
N GLU A 97 -5.92 -1.15 -19.65
CA GLU A 97 -4.59 -1.75 -19.59
C GLU A 97 -4.11 -1.86 -18.14
N ASP A 98 -4.18 -0.77 -17.37
CA ASP A 98 -3.81 -0.74 -15.95
C ASP A 98 -4.62 -1.71 -15.08
N GLU A 99 -5.91 -1.86 -15.37
CA GLU A 99 -6.77 -2.79 -14.63
C GLU A 99 -6.51 -4.24 -15.02
N LEU A 100 -6.20 -4.53 -16.31
CA LEU A 100 -5.80 -5.87 -16.77
C LEU A 100 -4.46 -6.29 -16.20
N ASP A 101 -3.50 -5.38 -16.04
CA ASP A 101 -2.23 -5.65 -15.37
C ASP A 101 -2.45 -6.26 -13.99
N LYS A 102 -3.31 -5.63 -13.16
CA LYS A 102 -3.69 -6.13 -11.83
C LYS A 102 -4.39 -7.50 -11.88
N VAL A 103 -5.17 -7.78 -12.94
CA VAL A 103 -5.79 -9.09 -13.13
C VAL A 103 -4.74 -10.15 -13.41
N PHE A 104 -3.77 -9.89 -14.29
CA PHE A 104 -2.70 -10.83 -14.60
C PHE A 104 -1.79 -11.06 -13.39
N GLU A 105 -1.42 -10.03 -12.64
CA GLU A 105 -0.68 -10.18 -11.38
C GLU A 105 -1.43 -11.07 -10.38
N LYS A 106 -2.73 -10.86 -10.20
CA LYS A 106 -3.59 -11.67 -9.32
C LYS A 106 -3.64 -13.14 -9.76
N LEU A 107 -3.59 -13.41 -11.05
CA LEU A 107 -3.50 -14.75 -11.61
C LEU A 107 -2.10 -15.37 -11.45
N GLY A 108 -1.12 -14.61 -10.93
CA GLY A 108 0.24 -15.05 -10.65
C GLY A 108 1.16 -14.99 -11.86
N PHE A 109 0.88 -14.11 -12.83
CA PHE A 109 1.84 -13.76 -13.87
C PHE A 109 2.77 -12.66 -13.38
N GLU A 110 4.02 -12.72 -13.78
CA GLU A 110 4.93 -11.57 -13.74
C GLU A 110 4.60 -10.69 -14.95
N THR A 111 4.25 -9.43 -14.72
CA THR A 111 3.78 -8.52 -15.76
C THR A 111 4.79 -7.41 -16.00
N GLU A 112 4.99 -7.05 -17.25
CA GLU A 112 5.78 -5.92 -17.68
C GLU A 112 4.96 -5.07 -18.65
N LEU A 113 4.64 -3.83 -18.24
CA LEU A 113 3.96 -2.85 -19.08
C LEU A 113 4.94 -2.32 -20.13
N THR A 114 4.54 -2.36 -21.37
CA THR A 114 5.33 -1.83 -22.49
C THR A 114 5.13 -0.33 -22.57
N PRO A 115 6.20 0.50 -22.66
CA PRO A 115 6.04 1.93 -22.87
C PRO A 115 5.23 2.20 -24.14
N PRO A 116 4.39 3.24 -24.15
CA PRO A 116 3.65 3.62 -25.35
C PRO A 116 4.63 3.90 -26.50
N SER A 117 4.86 2.92 -27.35
CA SER A 117 5.64 3.07 -28.56
C SER A 117 4.69 3.12 -29.75
N ASN A 118 4.98 3.99 -30.71
CA ASN A 118 4.09 4.25 -31.85
C ASN A 118 3.92 3.05 -32.81
N ASP A 119 4.61 1.92 -32.61
CA ASP A 119 4.83 0.98 -33.70
C ASP A 119 4.38 -0.46 -33.47
N GLU A 120 4.14 -0.94 -32.23
CA GLU A 120 4.01 -2.40 -32.06
C GLU A 120 2.70 -2.88 -31.41
N GLY A 121 1.95 -2.03 -30.72
CA GLY A 121 0.64 -2.38 -30.15
C GLY A 121 0.68 -3.55 -29.16
N ILE A 122 1.80 -3.74 -28.45
CA ILE A 122 1.93 -4.65 -27.33
C ILE A 122 1.83 -3.83 -26.07
N ASP A 123 0.86 -4.16 -25.21
CA ASP A 123 0.61 -3.40 -23.99
C ASP A 123 1.28 -4.05 -22.76
N HIS A 124 1.33 -5.41 -22.73
CA HIS A 124 1.97 -6.16 -21.64
C HIS A 124 2.80 -7.33 -22.20
N VAL A 125 3.83 -7.70 -21.41
CA VAL A 125 4.54 -8.96 -21.57
C VAL A 125 4.39 -9.75 -20.27
N LEU A 126 3.84 -10.97 -20.35
CA LEU A 126 3.64 -11.84 -19.20
C LEU A 126 4.71 -12.91 -19.16
N ASN A 127 5.40 -13.05 -18.00
CA ASN A 127 6.47 -14.02 -17.76
C ASN A 127 7.59 -13.99 -18.85
N GLY A 128 7.78 -12.87 -19.53
CA GLY A 128 8.75 -12.73 -20.63
C GLY A 128 8.42 -13.54 -21.91
N GLU A 129 7.27 -14.20 -21.99
CA GLU A 129 6.94 -15.13 -23.09
C GLU A 129 5.62 -14.85 -23.80
N ILE A 130 4.67 -14.24 -23.12
CA ILE A 130 3.31 -14.02 -23.62
C ILE A 130 3.09 -12.52 -23.81
N VAL A 131 2.81 -12.10 -25.03
CA VAL A 131 2.46 -10.71 -25.30
C VAL A 131 0.97 -10.50 -25.22
N VAL A 132 0.55 -9.35 -24.73
CA VAL A 132 -0.85 -8.96 -24.64
C VAL A 132 -1.07 -7.65 -25.36
N GLN A 133 -2.12 -7.60 -26.16
CA GLN A 133 -2.67 -6.35 -26.69
C GLN A 133 -4.11 -6.19 -26.22
N THR A 134 -4.45 -4.99 -25.79
CA THR A 134 -5.77 -4.62 -25.28
C THR A 134 -6.42 -3.59 -26.20
N LYS A 135 -7.71 -3.77 -26.47
CA LYS A 135 -8.52 -2.76 -27.14
C LYS A 135 -9.84 -2.56 -26.45
N ASN A 136 -10.05 -1.35 -25.91
CA ASN A 136 -11.33 -0.88 -25.39
C ASN A 136 -11.87 0.24 -26.28
N GLN A 137 -12.33 -0.11 -27.48
CA GLN A 137 -12.98 0.76 -28.45
C GLN A 137 -14.39 0.25 -28.73
N GLN A 138 -15.33 1.13 -29.03
CA GLN A 138 -16.74 0.73 -29.27
C GLN A 138 -16.95 -0.24 -30.43
N SER A 139 -16.02 -0.27 -31.40
CA SER A 139 -16.07 -1.20 -32.53
C SER A 139 -15.40 -2.52 -32.20
N LYS A 140 -15.93 -3.61 -32.74
CA LYS A 140 -15.31 -4.94 -32.65
C LYS A 140 -13.93 -4.95 -33.31
N VAL A 141 -13.01 -5.67 -32.70
CA VAL A 141 -11.69 -5.94 -33.29
C VAL A 141 -11.84 -6.72 -34.60
N SER A 142 -11.06 -6.34 -35.59
CA SER A 142 -11.10 -6.91 -36.92
C SER A 142 -9.88 -7.79 -37.22
N ARG A 143 -9.96 -8.62 -38.28
CA ARG A 143 -8.82 -9.43 -38.73
C ARG A 143 -7.54 -8.61 -39.02
N PRO A 144 -7.59 -7.43 -39.67
CA PRO A 144 -6.41 -6.59 -39.82
C PRO A 144 -5.73 -6.20 -38.53
N ASP A 145 -6.48 -5.98 -37.44
CA ASP A 145 -5.92 -5.71 -36.12
C ASP A 145 -5.07 -6.87 -35.63
N LEU A 146 -5.62 -8.08 -35.73
CA LEU A 146 -4.91 -9.32 -35.34
C LEU A 146 -3.71 -9.62 -36.26
N GLN A 147 -3.78 -9.25 -37.53
CA GLN A 147 -2.63 -9.38 -38.44
C GLN A 147 -1.47 -8.49 -38.02
N ARG A 148 -1.76 -7.25 -37.61
CA ARG A 148 -0.74 -6.32 -37.07
C ARG A 148 -0.16 -6.88 -35.79
N PHE A 149 -1.01 -7.27 -34.85
CA PHE A 149 -0.59 -7.87 -33.59
C PHE A 149 0.30 -9.10 -33.79
N TRP A 150 -0.11 -10.03 -34.66
CA TRP A 150 0.71 -11.21 -34.98
C TRP A 150 2.06 -10.83 -35.60
N GLY A 151 2.07 -9.86 -36.48
CA GLY A 151 3.28 -9.38 -37.15
C GLY A 151 4.31 -8.75 -36.18
N SER A 152 3.85 -8.12 -35.11
CA SER A 152 4.73 -7.40 -34.17
C SER A 152 5.57 -8.32 -33.28
N TRP A 153 5.14 -9.56 -33.02
CA TRP A 153 5.80 -10.40 -32.01
C TRP A 153 6.11 -11.86 -32.45
N LYS A 154 5.56 -12.34 -33.54
CA LYS A 154 5.67 -13.77 -33.95
C LYS A 154 7.09 -14.33 -33.98
N ASP A 155 8.09 -13.51 -34.15
CA ASP A 155 9.49 -13.88 -34.23
C ASP A 155 10.24 -13.68 -32.86
N SER A 156 9.60 -13.08 -31.86
CA SER A 156 10.22 -12.70 -30.60
C SER A 156 9.62 -13.38 -29.37
N HIS A 157 8.33 -13.73 -29.39
CA HIS A 157 7.62 -14.33 -28.25
C HIS A 157 6.90 -15.63 -28.67
N LYS A 158 6.48 -16.39 -27.65
CA LYS A 158 5.91 -17.74 -27.89
C LYS A 158 4.40 -17.74 -28.06
N LYS A 159 3.70 -16.82 -27.39
CA LYS A 159 2.22 -16.81 -27.28
C LYS A 159 1.71 -15.37 -27.27
N GLY A 160 0.47 -15.18 -27.68
CA GLY A 160 -0.21 -13.90 -27.63
C GLY A 160 -1.60 -13.98 -27.05
N ILE A 161 -2.03 -12.94 -26.35
CA ILE A 161 -3.42 -12.73 -25.92
C ILE A 161 -3.87 -11.39 -26.52
N PHE A 162 -4.98 -11.42 -27.23
CA PHE A 162 -5.63 -10.20 -27.67
C PHE A 162 -6.91 -10.00 -26.88
N VAL A 163 -6.97 -8.92 -26.09
CA VAL A 163 -8.16 -8.58 -25.28
C VAL A 163 -8.97 -7.52 -26.00
N SER A 164 -10.26 -7.75 -26.19
CA SER A 164 -11.19 -6.78 -26.75
C SER A 164 -12.46 -6.69 -25.92
N ILE A 165 -12.66 -5.57 -25.24
CA ILE A 165 -13.84 -5.38 -24.37
C ILE A 165 -15.16 -5.44 -25.16
N HIS A 166 -15.15 -4.96 -26.40
CA HIS A 166 -16.32 -4.97 -27.29
C HIS A 166 -16.37 -6.17 -28.24
N GLY A 167 -15.47 -7.16 -28.05
CA GLY A 167 -15.43 -8.42 -28.79
C GLY A 167 -14.82 -8.34 -30.19
N PHE A 168 -14.99 -9.39 -30.94
CA PHE A 168 -14.30 -9.64 -32.22
C PHE A 168 -15.29 -9.83 -33.37
N SER A 169 -14.83 -9.53 -34.59
CA SER A 169 -15.54 -9.88 -35.81
C SER A 169 -15.42 -11.40 -36.10
N ASN A 170 -16.36 -11.97 -36.82
CA ASN A 170 -16.42 -13.42 -37.12
C ASN A 170 -15.18 -13.97 -37.84
N THR A 171 -14.39 -13.09 -38.52
CA THR A 171 -13.17 -13.50 -39.24
C THR A 171 -11.94 -13.60 -38.34
N CYS A 172 -12.04 -13.19 -37.07
CA CYS A 172 -10.92 -13.21 -36.14
C CYS A 172 -10.60 -14.61 -35.68
N GLU A 173 -11.61 -15.41 -35.30
CA GLU A 173 -11.44 -16.80 -34.87
C GLU A 173 -10.76 -17.67 -35.96
N GLU A 174 -11.18 -17.53 -37.20
CA GLU A 174 -10.57 -18.23 -38.34
C GLU A 174 -9.09 -17.86 -38.50
N PHE A 175 -8.76 -16.56 -38.32
CA PHE A 175 -7.38 -16.10 -38.44
C PHE A 175 -6.44 -16.69 -37.38
N VAL A 176 -6.90 -16.84 -36.14
CA VAL A 176 -6.08 -17.33 -35.03
C VAL A 176 -6.07 -18.85 -34.86
N LYS A 177 -6.89 -19.58 -35.63
CA LYS A 177 -7.10 -21.03 -35.51
C LYS A 177 -5.81 -21.84 -35.40
N ASP A 178 -4.80 -21.49 -36.23
CA ASP A 178 -3.51 -22.17 -36.31
C ASP A 178 -2.37 -21.33 -35.70
N LYS A 179 -2.67 -20.40 -34.81
CA LYS A 179 -1.70 -19.51 -34.19
C LYS A 179 -1.79 -19.62 -32.66
N PRO A 180 -0.69 -19.42 -31.95
CA PRO A 180 -0.68 -19.41 -30.50
C PRO A 180 -1.24 -18.08 -29.95
N ILE A 181 -2.46 -17.71 -30.40
CA ILE A 181 -3.15 -16.48 -30.00
C ILE A 181 -4.49 -16.85 -29.36
N LEU A 182 -4.73 -16.33 -28.16
CA LEU A 182 -6.03 -16.34 -27.52
C LEU A 182 -6.77 -15.03 -27.76
N LEU A 183 -8.06 -15.13 -28.06
CA LEU A 183 -8.96 -13.99 -28.16
C LEU A 183 -9.83 -13.94 -26.90
N TYR A 184 -9.72 -12.85 -26.16
CA TYR A 184 -10.46 -12.65 -24.92
C TYR A 184 -11.37 -11.44 -25.03
N ASP A 185 -12.66 -11.66 -24.81
CA ASP A 185 -13.65 -10.58 -24.68
C ASP A 185 -13.90 -10.22 -23.21
N VAL A 186 -14.87 -9.36 -22.96
CA VAL A 186 -15.22 -8.94 -21.60
C VAL A 186 -15.69 -10.10 -20.72
N ASP A 187 -16.30 -11.15 -21.29
CA ASP A 187 -16.70 -12.34 -20.54
C ASP A 187 -15.51 -13.15 -20.08
N ASP A 188 -14.47 -13.23 -20.89
CA ASP A 188 -13.20 -13.87 -20.55
C ASP A 188 -12.49 -13.09 -19.46
N VAL A 189 -12.47 -11.76 -19.55
CA VAL A 189 -11.88 -10.90 -18.51
C VAL A 189 -12.59 -11.09 -17.17
N VAL A 190 -13.93 -11.14 -17.16
CA VAL A 190 -14.68 -11.43 -15.94
C VAL A 190 -14.35 -12.82 -15.38
N ARG A 191 -14.20 -13.84 -16.24
CA ARG A 191 -13.77 -15.17 -15.81
C ARG A 191 -12.35 -15.19 -15.24
N MET A 192 -11.44 -14.38 -15.78
CA MET A 192 -10.10 -14.21 -15.20
C MET A 192 -10.17 -13.60 -13.79
N MET A 193 -11.07 -12.66 -13.53
CA MET A 193 -11.32 -12.14 -12.18
C MET A 193 -11.80 -13.21 -11.19
N GLU A 194 -12.43 -14.28 -11.66
CA GLU A 194 -12.82 -15.46 -10.89
C GLU A 194 -11.67 -16.48 -10.71
N GLY A 195 -10.48 -16.18 -11.22
CA GLY A 195 -9.28 -17.00 -11.08
C GLY A 195 -9.02 -17.96 -12.27
N LYS A 196 -9.76 -17.84 -13.38
CA LYS A 196 -9.51 -18.66 -14.57
C LYS A 196 -8.32 -18.12 -15.35
N LYS A 197 -7.23 -18.91 -15.40
CA LYS A 197 -6.03 -18.58 -16.19
C LYS A 197 -6.26 -18.80 -17.69
N PRO A 198 -5.53 -18.07 -18.56
CA PRO A 198 -5.47 -18.35 -19.98
C PRO A 198 -5.01 -19.79 -20.25
N GLU A 199 -5.78 -20.51 -21.05
CA GLU A 199 -5.49 -21.88 -21.42
C GLU A 199 -5.31 -21.98 -22.96
N TRP A 200 -4.14 -22.43 -23.40
CA TRP A 200 -3.87 -22.75 -24.81
C TRP A 200 -4.17 -24.22 -25.06
N LYS A 201 -4.85 -24.49 -26.16
CA LYS A 201 -5.01 -25.88 -26.63
C LYS A 201 -3.63 -26.42 -26.99
N ASP A 202 -3.19 -27.45 -26.29
CA ASP A 202 -1.95 -28.15 -26.65
C ASP A 202 -2.12 -28.80 -28.02
N SER A 203 -1.28 -28.38 -28.98
CA SER A 203 -1.26 -28.93 -30.34
C SER A 203 -0.78 -30.39 -30.39
N SER A 204 -0.42 -30.99 -29.24
CA SER A 204 0.21 -32.30 -29.13
C SER A 204 -0.79 -33.49 -29.07
N ASN A 205 -2.11 -33.26 -29.05
CA ASN A 205 -3.09 -34.37 -28.91
C ASN A 205 -3.80 -34.82 -30.20
N ASN A 206 -3.33 -34.42 -31.37
CA ASN A 206 -3.95 -34.80 -32.65
C ASN A 206 -3.23 -35.95 -33.39
N GLU A 207 -2.27 -36.67 -32.77
CA GLU A 207 -1.57 -37.79 -33.47
C GLU A 207 -1.89 -39.18 -32.93
N SER A 208 -3.05 -39.42 -32.34
CA SER A 208 -3.36 -40.79 -31.87
C SER A 208 -4.80 -41.31 -32.14
N GLU A 209 -5.50 -40.84 -33.18
CA GLU A 209 -6.67 -41.56 -33.68
C GLU A 209 -6.61 -41.68 -35.19
N GLY A 210 -5.78 -42.62 -35.69
CA GLY A 210 -5.65 -42.93 -37.11
C GLY A 210 -4.74 -44.12 -37.37
N SER A 211 -5.15 -45.29 -36.85
CA SER A 211 -4.66 -46.59 -37.37
C SER A 211 -5.66 -47.67 -37.17
#